data_a94977841c70a39cef84708d7f0bc89e
#
_entry.id   a94977841c70a39cef84708d7f0bc89e
#
_cell.length_a   1.000
_cell.length_b   1.000
_cell.length_c   1.000
_cell.angle_alpha   90.00
_cell.angle_beta   90.00
_cell.angle_gamma   90.00
#
_symmetry.space_group_name_H-M   'P 1'
#
loop_
_entity.id
_entity.type
_entity.pdbx_description
1 polymer ?
#
loop_
_entity_poly.entity_id
_entity_poly.type
_entity_poly.pdbx_seq_one_letter_code
_entity_poly.pdbx_strand_id
1 'polypeptide(L)'
;MTSISLPASVPFPVTVSTVLSVAGDSVKKHAPLFRYRYWDYQDDPLSTEETPRKVRVERIGSFELPIEGEVVSVNIHPNEEIAHLGVELYVIRETCTHEIQYGGLCALCGKAVEDDKDYSGYSYEDRATISMAHDNTGLRVSADEAAKIEKLATDKLAADKKLILVVDLDQTVIHATVDPTVGEWQRDPDNANYPYVKDVKSFFLEEEAVLPPNWAGPKPPPNKCWYYVKLRPGLEQFLARVLEIYELHIYTMATRNYALAIAHIIDPCGKYFGDRILSRDESGLLTHKNLKRLFPVDQLMVVIIDDRGDVWQWELNLIKVVPYDFFVGIGDINLSFLPKKNGQLLGPTKK
;
A
#
# COMPACT_ATOMS: atom_id res chain seq x y z
N MET A 1 -5.93 -20.06 -21.03
CA MET A 1 -5.52 -21.47 -21.26
C MET A 1 -4.06 -21.44 -21.59
N THR A 2 -3.27 -22.16 -20.83
CA THR A 2 -1.82 -22.16 -20.92
C THR A 2 -1.33 -23.51 -21.37
N SER A 3 -0.53 -23.53 -22.44
CA SER A 3 0.11 -24.74 -22.95
C SER A 3 1.36 -25.04 -22.11
N ILE A 4 1.48 -26.28 -21.64
CA ILE A 4 2.58 -26.73 -20.81
C ILE A 4 3.50 -27.64 -21.62
N SER A 5 4.80 -27.31 -21.59
CA SER A 5 5.89 -28.09 -22.19
C SER A 5 7.01 -28.34 -21.18
N LEU A 6 7.87 -29.32 -21.45
CA LEU A 6 9.06 -29.55 -20.63
C LEU A 6 10.04 -28.37 -20.73
N PRO A 7 10.70 -28.00 -19.62
CA PRO A 7 11.72 -26.94 -19.64
C PRO A 7 13.02 -27.42 -20.30
N ALA A 8 13.82 -26.47 -20.78
CA ALA A 8 15.09 -26.76 -21.44
C ALA A 8 16.15 -27.44 -20.55
N SER A 9 15.94 -27.45 -19.24
CA SER A 9 16.81 -28.12 -18.27
C SER A 9 16.65 -29.65 -18.26
N VAL A 10 15.59 -30.17 -18.88
CA VAL A 10 15.35 -31.63 -18.97
C VAL A 10 16.19 -32.21 -20.12
N PRO A 11 16.96 -33.29 -19.91
CA PRO A 11 17.76 -33.94 -20.96
C PRO A 11 16.87 -34.75 -21.89
N PHE A 12 16.74 -34.29 -23.14
CA PHE A 12 15.99 -34.98 -24.16
C PHE A 12 16.86 -36.04 -24.89
N PRO A 13 16.25 -37.12 -25.40
CA PRO A 13 14.84 -37.49 -25.35
C PRO A 13 14.44 -38.07 -24.00
N VAL A 14 13.14 -37.90 -23.63
CA VAL A 14 12.57 -38.52 -22.44
C VAL A 14 11.42 -39.43 -22.81
N THR A 15 11.20 -40.50 -22.03
CA THR A 15 10.07 -41.43 -22.20
C THR A 15 9.11 -41.28 -21.05
N VAL A 16 7.85 -40.99 -21.31
CA VAL A 16 6.79 -40.90 -20.29
C VAL A 16 6.61 -42.25 -19.64
N SER A 17 6.79 -42.36 -18.31
CA SER A 17 6.58 -43.59 -17.57
C SER A 17 5.16 -43.74 -17.02
N THR A 18 4.63 -42.64 -16.43
CA THR A 18 3.32 -42.66 -15.81
C THR A 18 2.69 -41.27 -15.93
N VAL A 19 1.46 -41.19 -16.39
CA VAL A 19 0.62 -39.99 -16.38
C VAL A 19 -0.18 -40.00 -15.06
N LEU A 20 -0.07 -38.91 -14.29
CA LEU A 20 -0.66 -38.83 -12.94
C LEU A 20 -1.95 -37.99 -12.92
N SER A 21 -2.13 -37.11 -13.90
CA SER A 21 -3.30 -36.22 -13.97
C SER A 21 -4.01 -36.38 -15.31
N VAL A 22 -5.33 -36.37 -15.29
CA VAL A 22 -6.19 -36.53 -16.47
C VAL A 22 -7.03 -35.28 -16.74
N ALA A 23 -7.63 -35.19 -17.92
CA ALA A 23 -8.51 -34.07 -18.24
C ALA A 23 -9.69 -33.99 -17.23
N GLY A 24 -9.98 -32.79 -16.71
CA GLY A 24 -10.95 -32.53 -15.68
C GLY A 24 -10.40 -32.48 -14.27
N ASP A 25 -9.13 -32.88 -14.05
CA ASP A 25 -8.51 -32.78 -12.73
C ASP A 25 -8.19 -31.32 -12.36
N SER A 26 -8.45 -30.96 -11.10
CA SER A 26 -7.94 -29.71 -10.51
C SER A 26 -6.57 -29.97 -9.90
N VAL A 27 -5.55 -29.26 -10.35
CA VAL A 27 -4.14 -29.49 -10.00
C VAL A 27 -3.55 -28.24 -9.36
N LYS A 28 -2.90 -28.38 -8.22
CA LYS A 28 -2.22 -27.28 -7.52
C LYS A 28 -0.83 -27.03 -8.12
N LYS A 29 -0.32 -25.84 -7.90
CA LYS A 29 1.07 -25.47 -8.20
C LYS A 29 2.03 -26.46 -7.52
N HIS A 30 3.06 -26.89 -8.24
CA HIS A 30 4.02 -27.92 -7.82
C HIS A 30 3.45 -29.34 -7.67
N ALA A 31 2.21 -29.60 -8.09
CA ALA A 31 1.70 -30.97 -8.15
C ALA A 31 2.35 -31.73 -9.32
N PRO A 32 2.72 -33.01 -9.13
CA PRO A 32 3.32 -33.81 -10.18
C PRO A 32 2.26 -34.20 -11.23
N LEU A 33 2.49 -33.85 -12.49
CA LEU A 33 1.61 -34.20 -13.63
C LEU A 33 1.91 -35.56 -14.24
N PHE A 34 3.18 -35.88 -14.39
CA PHE A 34 3.63 -37.16 -14.90
C PHE A 34 5.07 -37.44 -14.49
N ARG A 35 5.44 -38.73 -14.59
CA ARG A 35 6.83 -39.19 -14.41
C ARG A 35 7.41 -39.59 -15.75
N TYR A 36 8.70 -39.36 -15.93
CA TYR A 36 9.42 -39.69 -17.14
C TYR A 36 10.77 -40.32 -16.84
N ARG A 37 11.28 -41.11 -17.80
CA ARG A 37 12.62 -41.70 -17.77
C ARG A 37 13.50 -40.96 -18.77
N TYR A 38 14.75 -40.76 -18.39
CA TYR A 38 15.77 -40.16 -19.25
C TYR A 38 17.13 -40.81 -19.00
N TRP A 39 18.03 -40.63 -19.93
CA TRP A 39 19.36 -41.16 -19.84
C TRP A 39 20.34 -40.07 -19.43
N ASP A 40 21.15 -40.38 -18.43
CA ASP A 40 22.22 -39.54 -17.93
C ASP A 40 23.56 -40.25 -18.08
N TYR A 41 24.64 -39.49 -18.19
CA TYR A 41 25.99 -40.02 -18.30
C TYR A 41 26.75 -39.73 -17.03
N GLN A 42 27.14 -40.77 -16.32
CA GLN A 42 27.95 -40.68 -15.10
C GLN A 42 29.32 -41.31 -15.32
N ASP A 43 30.31 -40.82 -14.59
CA ASP A 43 31.62 -41.44 -14.55
C ASP A 43 31.53 -42.84 -13.95
N ASP A 44 32.13 -43.81 -14.57
CA ASP A 44 32.15 -45.18 -14.08
C ASP A 44 32.92 -45.25 -12.75
N PRO A 45 32.25 -45.58 -11.63
CA PRO A 45 32.89 -45.64 -10.32
C PRO A 45 33.98 -46.70 -10.21
N LEU A 46 34.06 -47.64 -11.20
CA LEU A 46 35.08 -48.69 -11.27
C LEU A 46 36.25 -48.34 -12.22
N SER A 47 36.22 -47.16 -12.89
CA SER A 47 37.27 -46.75 -13.78
C SER A 47 38.49 -46.27 -12.99
N THR A 48 39.63 -46.80 -13.26
CA THR A 48 40.95 -46.43 -12.71
C THR A 48 41.76 -45.55 -13.64
N GLU A 49 41.19 -45.13 -14.77
CA GLU A 49 41.85 -44.29 -15.78
C GLU A 49 41.78 -42.80 -15.41
N GLU A 50 42.80 -42.01 -15.83
CA GLU A 50 42.83 -40.54 -15.59
C GLU A 50 41.65 -39.81 -16.26
N THR A 51 40.99 -40.40 -17.27
CA THR A 51 39.73 -39.95 -17.85
C THR A 51 38.66 -41.00 -17.63
N PRO A 52 37.74 -40.84 -16.65
CA PRO A 52 36.75 -41.85 -16.35
C PRO A 52 35.83 -42.15 -17.54
N ARG A 53 35.60 -43.42 -17.79
CA ARG A 53 34.65 -43.83 -18.82
C ARG A 53 33.24 -43.49 -18.38
N LYS A 54 32.46 -42.81 -19.26
CA LYS A 54 31.07 -42.48 -18.95
C LYS A 54 30.13 -43.66 -19.20
N VAL A 55 29.37 -43.99 -18.19
CA VAL A 55 28.33 -45.05 -18.24
C VAL A 55 26.98 -44.39 -18.36
N ARG A 56 26.14 -44.90 -19.23
CA ARG A 56 24.77 -44.47 -19.45
C ARG A 56 23.88 -45.06 -18.33
N VAL A 57 23.25 -44.19 -17.54
CA VAL A 57 22.37 -44.58 -16.42
C VAL A 57 20.96 -44.08 -16.67
N GLU A 58 19.97 -44.95 -16.53
CA GLU A 58 18.56 -44.57 -16.60
C GLU A 58 18.15 -43.87 -15.31
N ARG A 59 17.50 -42.73 -15.44
CA ARG A 59 16.96 -41.96 -14.32
C ARG A 59 15.47 -41.70 -14.48
N ILE A 60 14.78 -41.52 -13.36
CA ILE A 60 13.36 -41.16 -13.31
C ILE A 60 13.27 -39.72 -12.83
N GLY A 61 12.57 -38.87 -13.61
CA GLY A 61 12.19 -37.52 -13.26
C GLY A 61 10.69 -37.42 -13.02
N SER A 62 10.29 -36.39 -12.31
CA SER A 62 8.89 -35.98 -12.15
C SER A 62 8.72 -34.57 -12.68
N PHE A 63 7.70 -34.34 -13.47
CA PHE A 63 7.36 -33.01 -13.94
C PHE A 63 6.26 -32.43 -13.07
N GLU A 64 6.55 -31.28 -12.47
CA GLU A 64 5.63 -30.56 -11.59
C GLU A 64 5.04 -29.38 -12.31
N LEU A 65 3.75 -29.13 -12.11
CA LEU A 65 3.03 -28.02 -12.72
C LEU A 65 3.53 -26.67 -12.15
N PRO A 66 4.00 -25.72 -12.98
CA PRO A 66 4.46 -24.42 -12.51
C PRO A 66 3.32 -23.44 -12.15
N ILE A 67 2.08 -23.77 -12.52
CA ILE A 67 0.86 -22.99 -12.29
C ILE A 67 -0.20 -23.87 -11.62
N GLU A 68 -1.29 -23.32 -11.13
CA GLU A 68 -2.44 -24.12 -10.70
C GLU A 68 -3.61 -23.97 -11.68
N GLY A 69 -4.46 -24.96 -11.76
CA GLY A 69 -5.60 -24.90 -12.65
C GLY A 69 -6.28 -26.25 -12.91
N GLU A 70 -7.24 -26.23 -13.81
CA GLU A 70 -7.96 -27.41 -14.29
C GLU A 70 -7.27 -27.93 -15.56
N VAL A 71 -6.99 -29.22 -15.60
CA VAL A 71 -6.44 -29.91 -16.79
C VAL A 71 -7.53 -29.96 -17.86
N VAL A 72 -7.35 -29.25 -18.98
CA VAL A 72 -8.29 -29.23 -20.09
C VAL A 72 -8.02 -30.40 -21.05
N SER A 73 -6.75 -30.63 -21.38
CA SER A 73 -6.33 -31.75 -22.23
C SER A 73 -4.99 -32.28 -21.81
N VAL A 74 -4.80 -33.57 -22.03
CA VAL A 74 -3.53 -34.28 -21.84
C VAL A 74 -3.12 -34.85 -23.20
N ASN A 75 -1.98 -34.41 -23.72
CA ASN A 75 -1.50 -34.72 -25.06
C ASN A 75 -0.34 -35.73 -25.01
N ILE A 76 -0.17 -36.46 -23.91
CA ILE A 76 0.87 -37.49 -23.73
C ILE A 76 0.28 -38.81 -23.27
N HIS A 77 0.95 -39.90 -23.63
CA HIS A 77 0.57 -41.27 -23.27
C HIS A 77 1.73 -42.01 -22.57
N PRO A 78 1.44 -43.00 -21.71
CA PRO A 78 2.48 -43.85 -21.17
C PRO A 78 3.31 -44.54 -22.29
N ASN A 79 4.63 -44.58 -22.09
CA ASN A 79 5.64 -45.07 -23.03
C ASN A 79 5.84 -44.24 -24.30
N GLU A 80 5.26 -43.05 -24.39
CA GLU A 80 5.53 -42.10 -25.46
C GLU A 80 6.90 -41.44 -25.28
N GLU A 81 7.61 -41.24 -26.36
CA GLU A 81 8.91 -40.54 -26.39
C GLU A 81 8.72 -39.08 -26.77
N ILE A 82 9.20 -38.18 -25.93
CA ILE A 82 9.26 -36.74 -26.19
C ILE A 82 10.69 -36.44 -26.64
N ALA A 83 10.86 -36.19 -27.93
CA ALA A 83 12.19 -36.09 -28.56
C ALA A 83 12.83 -34.72 -28.42
N HIS A 84 12.06 -33.65 -28.29
CA HIS A 84 12.57 -32.26 -28.32
C HIS A 84 11.73 -31.29 -27.48
N LEU A 85 12.32 -30.14 -27.21
CA LEU A 85 11.69 -29.02 -26.52
C LEU A 85 10.48 -28.44 -27.28
N GLY A 86 9.48 -27.94 -26.55
CA GLY A 86 8.35 -27.21 -27.13
C GLY A 86 7.16 -28.07 -27.54
N VAL A 87 7.20 -29.39 -27.27
CA VAL A 87 6.02 -30.26 -27.44
C VAL A 87 4.98 -29.87 -26.37
N GLU A 88 3.74 -29.60 -26.80
CA GLU A 88 2.62 -29.35 -25.93
C GLU A 88 2.16 -30.64 -25.24
N LEU A 89 2.33 -30.71 -23.94
CA LEU A 89 2.05 -31.92 -23.15
C LEU A 89 0.69 -31.85 -22.47
N TYR A 90 0.34 -30.68 -21.94
CA TYR A 90 -0.91 -30.39 -21.26
C TYR A 90 -1.44 -29.03 -21.68
N VAL A 91 -2.74 -28.85 -21.68
CA VAL A 91 -3.40 -27.55 -21.70
C VAL A 91 -4.11 -27.36 -20.36
N ILE A 92 -3.73 -26.30 -19.66
CA ILE A 92 -4.26 -25.97 -18.34
C ILE A 92 -5.15 -24.72 -18.46
N ARG A 93 -6.33 -24.77 -17.86
CA ARG A 93 -7.15 -23.59 -17.59
C ARG A 93 -6.74 -23.09 -16.21
N GLU A 94 -5.95 -22.03 -16.16
CA GLU A 94 -5.53 -21.42 -14.91
C GLU A 94 -6.75 -21.00 -14.08
N THR A 95 -6.75 -21.32 -12.81
CA THR A 95 -7.67 -20.76 -11.83
C THR A 95 -7.14 -19.40 -11.43
N CYS A 96 -8.03 -18.43 -11.28
CA CYS A 96 -7.63 -17.10 -10.82
C CYS A 96 -7.41 -17.14 -9.31
N THR A 97 -6.23 -16.74 -8.85
CA THR A 97 -5.85 -16.65 -7.44
C THR A 97 -6.49 -15.46 -6.71
N HIS A 98 -7.15 -14.57 -7.45
CA HIS A 98 -7.77 -13.35 -6.92
C HIS A 98 -6.82 -12.47 -6.10
N GLU A 99 -5.55 -12.44 -6.49
CA GLU A 99 -4.48 -11.69 -5.83
C GLU A 99 -4.72 -10.19 -5.75
N ILE A 100 -5.51 -9.65 -6.68
CA ILE A 100 -5.88 -8.24 -6.75
C ILE A 100 -7.39 -8.12 -6.74
N GLN A 101 -7.92 -7.42 -5.75
CA GLN A 101 -9.35 -7.21 -5.56
C GLN A 101 -9.67 -5.72 -5.48
N TYR A 102 -10.82 -5.35 -6.06
CA TYR A 102 -11.36 -4.01 -5.99
C TYR A 102 -12.87 -4.09 -5.68
N GLY A 103 -13.27 -3.53 -4.52
CA GLY A 103 -14.66 -3.53 -4.11
C GLY A 103 -15.29 -4.94 -3.99
N GLY A 104 -14.49 -5.97 -3.64
CA GLY A 104 -14.97 -7.35 -3.53
C GLY A 104 -14.94 -8.15 -4.85
N LEU A 105 -14.56 -7.51 -5.96
CA LEU A 105 -14.39 -8.16 -7.25
C LEU A 105 -12.91 -8.39 -7.54
N CYS A 106 -12.58 -9.50 -8.18
CA CYS A 106 -11.23 -9.72 -8.67
C CYS A 106 -10.93 -8.82 -9.88
N ALA A 107 -9.83 -8.08 -9.83
CA ALA A 107 -9.40 -7.20 -10.93
C ALA A 107 -8.93 -7.97 -12.17
N LEU A 108 -8.55 -9.25 -12.03
CA LEU A 108 -8.05 -10.07 -13.12
C LEU A 108 -9.16 -10.82 -13.86
N CYS A 109 -10.09 -11.45 -13.15
CA CYS A 109 -11.14 -12.27 -13.74
C CYS A 109 -12.55 -11.67 -13.66
N GLY A 110 -12.75 -10.58 -12.90
CA GLY A 110 -14.03 -9.88 -12.75
C GLY A 110 -15.06 -10.58 -11.85
N LYS A 111 -14.75 -11.75 -11.30
CA LYS A 111 -15.68 -12.50 -10.43
C LYS A 111 -15.72 -11.88 -9.04
N ALA A 112 -16.88 -11.98 -8.38
CA ALA A 112 -16.98 -11.71 -6.95
C ALA A 112 -16.22 -12.79 -6.18
N VAL A 113 -15.37 -12.36 -5.24
CA VAL A 113 -14.53 -13.28 -4.46
C VAL A 113 -15.36 -14.14 -3.52
N GLU A 114 -16.53 -13.62 -3.07
CA GLU A 114 -17.49 -14.37 -2.25
C GLU A 114 -18.11 -15.56 -2.97
N ASP A 115 -18.14 -15.53 -4.30
CA ASP A 115 -18.70 -16.61 -5.14
C ASP A 115 -17.69 -17.75 -5.35
N ASP A 116 -16.42 -17.54 -5.02
CA ASP A 116 -15.39 -18.58 -5.12
C ASP A 116 -15.36 -19.43 -3.85
N LYS A 117 -15.95 -20.62 -3.95
CA LYS A 117 -16.06 -21.60 -2.83
C LYS A 117 -14.70 -22.04 -2.30
N ASP A 118 -13.68 -22.00 -3.12
CA ASP A 118 -12.34 -22.49 -2.79
C ASP A 118 -11.44 -21.35 -2.23
N TYR A 119 -11.86 -20.07 -2.34
CA TYR A 119 -11.06 -18.95 -1.86
C TYR A 119 -10.71 -19.01 -0.36
N SER A 120 -11.57 -19.57 0.46
CA SER A 120 -11.30 -19.78 1.89
C SER A 120 -10.21 -20.82 2.15
N GLY A 121 -9.88 -21.66 1.18
CA GLY A 121 -8.83 -22.67 1.23
C GLY A 121 -7.44 -22.14 0.91
N TYR A 122 -7.32 -20.91 0.35
CA TYR A 122 -6.02 -20.29 0.11
C TYR A 122 -5.32 -19.94 1.43
N SER A 123 -3.99 -19.95 1.41
CA SER A 123 -3.21 -19.50 2.56
C SER A 123 -3.47 -18.01 2.83
N TYR A 124 -3.18 -17.55 4.04
CA TYR A 124 -3.33 -16.12 4.38
C TYR A 124 -2.46 -15.22 3.48
N GLU A 125 -1.30 -15.72 3.06
CA GLU A 125 -0.33 -15.02 2.20
C GLU A 125 -0.84 -14.86 0.77
N ASP A 126 -1.61 -15.83 0.28
CA ASP A 126 -2.18 -15.82 -1.07
C ASP A 126 -3.45 -14.97 -1.18
N ARG A 127 -4.11 -14.67 -0.06
CA ARG A 127 -5.34 -13.87 -0.06
C ARG A 127 -5.05 -12.38 -0.21
N ALA A 128 -5.90 -11.68 -0.94
CA ALA A 128 -5.85 -10.22 -1.06
C ALA A 128 -6.39 -9.55 0.23
N THR A 129 -5.55 -9.49 1.25
CA THR A 129 -5.88 -8.93 2.57
C THR A 129 -5.25 -7.56 2.83
N ILE A 130 -4.23 -7.19 2.05
CA ILE A 130 -3.43 -5.98 2.24
C ILE A 130 -4.04 -4.83 1.45
N SER A 131 -4.32 -3.72 2.12
CA SER A 131 -4.75 -2.47 1.51
C SER A 131 -3.55 -1.53 1.40
N MET A 132 -3.18 -1.14 0.18
CA MET A 132 -2.01 -0.28 -0.09
C MET A 132 -2.40 1.11 -0.60
N ALA A 133 -3.68 1.38 -0.80
CA ALA A 133 -4.12 2.67 -1.33
C ALA A 133 -4.19 3.75 -0.26
N HIS A 134 -3.89 5.00 -0.64
CA HIS A 134 -4.06 6.19 0.20
C HIS A 134 -5.54 6.55 0.40
N ASP A 135 -6.39 6.10 -0.48
CA ASP A 135 -7.83 6.30 -0.45
C ASP A 135 -8.57 5.03 -0.02
N ASN A 136 -9.87 5.14 0.15
CA ASN A 136 -10.72 4.01 0.53
C ASN A 136 -11.35 3.33 -0.69
N THR A 137 -10.57 3.10 -1.73
CA THR A 137 -11.03 2.51 -3.01
C THR A 137 -11.41 1.04 -2.90
N GLY A 138 -11.16 0.39 -1.78
CA GLY A 138 -11.39 -1.05 -1.62
C GLY A 138 -10.39 -1.93 -2.37
N LEU A 139 -9.28 -1.35 -2.84
CA LEU A 139 -8.18 -2.11 -3.42
C LEU A 139 -7.49 -2.94 -2.35
N ARG A 140 -7.43 -4.25 -2.58
CA ARG A 140 -6.70 -5.21 -1.75
C ARG A 140 -5.84 -6.10 -2.62
N VAL A 141 -4.67 -6.45 -2.08
CA VAL A 141 -3.70 -7.30 -2.77
C VAL A 141 -3.20 -8.42 -1.86
N SER A 142 -2.70 -9.51 -2.45
CA SER A 142 -1.98 -10.55 -1.71
C SER A 142 -0.64 -10.03 -1.19
N ALA A 143 -0.01 -10.76 -0.27
CA ALA A 143 1.31 -10.42 0.25
C ALA A 143 2.38 -10.42 -0.84
N ASP A 144 2.34 -11.40 -1.74
CA ASP A 144 3.28 -11.51 -2.86
C ASP A 144 3.11 -10.35 -3.86
N GLU A 145 1.88 -9.96 -4.16
CA GLU A 145 1.62 -8.83 -5.05
C GLU A 145 1.99 -7.50 -4.39
N ALA A 146 1.72 -7.35 -3.09
CA ALA A 146 2.18 -6.19 -2.32
C ALA A 146 3.71 -6.05 -2.38
N ALA A 147 4.44 -7.15 -2.19
CA ALA A 147 5.91 -7.16 -2.27
C ALA A 147 6.44 -6.77 -3.67
N LYS A 148 5.78 -7.24 -4.75
CA LYS A 148 6.14 -6.84 -6.11
C LYS A 148 5.92 -5.36 -6.37
N ILE A 149 4.75 -4.83 -5.99
CA ILE A 149 4.40 -3.42 -6.15
C ILE A 149 5.38 -2.53 -5.38
N GLU A 150 5.64 -2.88 -4.12
CA GLU A 150 6.54 -2.12 -3.25
C GLU A 150 7.98 -2.16 -3.76
N LYS A 151 8.45 -3.31 -4.23
CA LYS A 151 9.77 -3.44 -4.85
C LYS A 151 9.91 -2.55 -6.09
N LEU A 152 8.92 -2.56 -6.98
CA LEU A 152 8.95 -1.70 -8.18
C LEU A 152 8.97 -0.21 -7.81
N ALA A 153 8.21 0.20 -6.79
CA ALA A 153 8.21 1.58 -6.29
C ALA A 153 9.56 1.94 -5.68
N THR A 154 10.14 1.05 -4.86
CA THR A 154 11.46 1.22 -4.23
C THR A 154 12.57 1.31 -5.27
N ASP A 155 12.58 0.42 -6.26
CA ASP A 155 13.58 0.43 -7.36
C ASP A 155 13.52 1.76 -8.15
N LYS A 156 12.31 2.26 -8.40
CA LYS A 156 12.12 3.56 -9.06
C LYS A 156 12.65 4.72 -8.21
N LEU A 157 12.31 4.76 -6.92
CA LEU A 157 12.80 5.79 -6.00
C LEU A 157 14.32 5.75 -5.87
N ALA A 158 14.92 4.56 -5.81
CA ALA A 158 16.36 4.40 -5.77
C ALA A 158 17.04 4.90 -7.06
N ALA A 159 16.46 4.64 -8.23
CA ALA A 159 16.92 5.18 -9.51
C ALA A 159 16.86 6.72 -9.55
N ASP A 160 15.81 7.30 -9.00
CA ASP A 160 15.60 8.74 -8.88
C ASP A 160 16.41 9.36 -7.72
N LYS A 161 17.13 8.56 -6.92
CA LYS A 161 17.87 8.95 -5.71
C LYS A 161 16.99 9.66 -4.69
N LYS A 162 15.77 9.16 -4.51
CA LYS A 162 14.78 9.69 -3.57
C LYS A 162 14.47 8.70 -2.46
N LEU A 163 14.16 9.23 -1.30
CA LEU A 163 13.52 8.55 -0.19
C LEU A 163 12.05 8.95 -0.12
N ILE A 164 11.31 8.40 0.82
CA ILE A 164 9.93 8.75 1.12
C ILE A 164 9.91 9.61 2.38
N LEU A 165 9.18 10.74 2.36
CA LEU A 165 8.93 11.56 3.52
C LEU A 165 7.43 11.56 3.84
N VAL A 166 7.06 10.97 4.95
CA VAL A 166 5.72 11.01 5.51
C VAL A 166 5.61 12.22 6.43
N VAL A 167 4.68 13.11 6.13
CA VAL A 167 4.51 14.41 6.79
C VAL A 167 3.18 14.42 7.54
N ASP A 168 3.23 14.69 8.83
CA ASP A 168 2.05 15.05 9.59
C ASP A 168 1.65 16.51 9.35
N LEU A 169 0.40 16.86 9.65
CA LEU A 169 -0.15 18.20 9.40
C LEU A 169 -0.16 19.08 10.64
N ASP A 170 -1.01 18.75 11.61
CA ASP A 170 -1.31 19.62 12.74
C ASP A 170 -0.15 19.70 13.72
N GLN A 171 0.23 20.91 14.11
CA GLN A 171 1.41 21.22 14.93
C GLN A 171 2.76 20.78 14.31
N THR A 172 2.76 20.13 13.15
CA THR A 172 3.97 19.79 12.39
C THR A 172 4.26 20.83 11.31
N VAL A 173 3.36 21.01 10.33
CA VAL A 173 3.54 21.96 9.23
C VAL A 173 2.54 23.11 9.25
N ILE A 174 1.46 22.97 9.99
CA ILE A 174 0.43 23.98 10.23
C ILE A 174 0.03 24.02 11.71
N HIS A 175 -0.68 25.10 12.09
CA HIS A 175 -1.51 25.10 13.29
C HIS A 175 -2.90 25.61 12.92
N ALA A 176 -3.93 24.92 13.37
CA ALA A 176 -5.32 25.23 13.07
C ALA A 176 -6.15 25.47 14.32
N THR A 177 -7.19 26.30 14.20
CA THR A 177 -8.20 26.53 15.23
C THR A 177 -9.58 26.66 14.59
N VAL A 178 -10.63 26.37 15.37
CA VAL A 178 -12.03 26.58 15.00
C VAL A 178 -12.63 27.82 15.71
N ASP A 179 -11.83 28.56 16.47
CA ASP A 179 -12.30 29.74 17.23
C ASP A 179 -12.68 30.88 16.27
N PRO A 180 -13.95 31.32 16.25
CA PRO A 180 -14.43 32.36 15.36
C PRO A 180 -13.79 33.74 15.60
N THR A 181 -13.19 33.95 16.77
CA THR A 181 -12.48 35.18 17.12
C THR A 181 -11.38 35.52 16.12
N VAL A 182 -10.72 34.52 15.54
CA VAL A 182 -9.70 34.74 14.50
C VAL A 182 -10.30 35.42 13.28
N GLY A 183 -11.50 34.99 12.85
CA GLY A 183 -12.21 35.62 11.74
C GLY A 183 -12.69 37.03 12.06
N GLU A 184 -13.00 37.31 13.31
CA GLU A 184 -13.32 38.67 13.75
C GLU A 184 -12.09 39.60 13.67
N TRP A 185 -10.94 39.15 14.17
CA TRP A 185 -9.69 39.88 14.09
C TRP A 185 -9.21 40.14 12.65
N GLN A 186 -9.47 39.20 11.73
CA GLN A 186 -9.12 39.35 10.31
C GLN A 186 -9.97 40.44 9.61
N ARG A 187 -11.19 40.71 10.08
CA ARG A 187 -12.08 41.70 9.48
C ARG A 187 -11.85 43.12 10.01
N ASP A 188 -11.13 43.28 11.11
CA ASP A 188 -10.87 44.54 11.76
C ASP A 188 -9.38 44.89 11.68
N PRO A 189 -8.95 45.74 10.73
CA PRO A 189 -7.56 46.14 10.59
C PRO A 189 -7.01 46.95 11.79
N ASP A 190 -7.90 47.52 12.62
CA ASP A 190 -7.52 48.29 13.81
C ASP A 190 -7.32 47.39 15.02
N ASN A 191 -7.67 46.11 14.91
CA ASN A 191 -7.47 45.13 15.97
C ASN A 191 -5.98 44.85 16.20
N ALA A 192 -5.53 44.83 17.45
CA ALA A 192 -4.15 44.57 17.82
C ALA A 192 -3.61 43.22 17.33
N ASN A 193 -4.48 42.25 17.10
CA ASN A 193 -4.12 40.91 16.58
C ASN A 193 -4.11 40.83 15.05
N TYR A 194 -4.67 41.82 14.33
CA TYR A 194 -4.74 41.79 12.87
C TYR A 194 -3.39 41.55 12.18
N PRO A 195 -2.28 42.18 12.56
CA PRO A 195 -0.98 41.94 11.92
C PRO A 195 -0.53 40.46 11.94
N TYR A 196 -0.97 39.69 12.95
CA TYR A 196 -0.59 38.30 13.13
C TYR A 196 -1.51 37.35 12.39
N VAL A 197 -2.78 37.71 12.21
CA VAL A 197 -3.79 36.84 11.60
C VAL A 197 -4.15 37.16 10.15
N LYS A 198 -3.68 38.29 9.62
CA LYS A 198 -4.01 38.75 8.23
C LYS A 198 -3.68 37.73 7.14
N ASP A 199 -2.69 36.87 7.34
CA ASP A 199 -2.22 35.84 6.41
C ASP A 199 -2.72 34.41 6.78
N VAL A 200 -3.52 34.29 7.87
CA VAL A 200 -4.18 33.04 8.25
C VAL A 200 -5.16 32.65 7.14
N LYS A 201 -5.09 31.42 6.68
CA LYS A 201 -6.03 30.87 5.71
C LYS A 201 -7.27 30.37 6.42
N SER A 202 -8.41 30.39 5.74
CA SER A 202 -9.66 29.87 6.30
C SER A 202 -10.42 29.05 5.27
N PHE A 203 -11.09 28.04 5.76
CA PHE A 203 -12.05 27.23 5.01
C PHE A 203 -13.16 26.76 5.95
N PHE A 204 -14.23 26.20 5.40
CA PHE A 204 -15.26 25.56 6.21
C PHE A 204 -15.51 24.14 5.74
N LEU A 205 -15.90 23.29 6.67
CA LEU A 205 -16.45 21.98 6.40
C LEU A 205 -17.91 21.93 6.79
N GLU A 206 -18.72 21.24 5.99
CA GLU A 206 -20.12 20.97 6.29
C GLU A 206 -20.17 19.68 7.09
N GLU A 207 -20.62 19.78 8.34
CA GLU A 207 -20.82 18.64 9.22
C GLU A 207 -22.31 18.30 9.29
N GLU A 208 -22.65 17.04 8.99
CA GLU A 208 -24.01 16.57 9.20
C GLU A 208 -24.34 16.62 10.69
N ALA A 209 -25.55 17.13 11.00
CA ALA A 209 -26.01 17.17 12.37
C ALA A 209 -26.15 15.74 12.92
N VAL A 210 -25.55 15.48 14.07
CA VAL A 210 -25.70 14.21 14.79
C VAL A 210 -27.15 14.14 15.29
N LEU A 211 -27.95 13.31 14.65
CA LEU A 211 -29.37 13.13 14.99
C LEU A 211 -29.51 12.02 16.04
N PRO A 212 -30.45 12.17 16.99
CA PRO A 212 -30.79 11.09 17.90
C PRO A 212 -31.21 9.80 17.14
N PRO A 213 -30.96 8.61 17.69
CA PRO A 213 -31.24 7.34 17.00
C PRO A 213 -32.70 7.16 16.52
N ASN A 214 -33.65 7.88 17.10
CA ASN A 214 -35.09 7.81 16.77
C ASN A 214 -35.63 9.10 16.11
N TRP A 215 -34.77 9.90 15.49
CA TRP A 215 -35.20 11.13 14.84
C TRP A 215 -36.08 10.81 13.63
N ALA A 216 -37.35 11.25 13.68
CA ALA A 216 -38.32 11.09 12.63
C ALA A 216 -38.66 12.40 11.88
N GLY A 217 -38.01 13.51 12.23
CA GLY A 217 -38.19 14.82 11.59
C GLY A 217 -37.36 15.03 10.33
N PRO A 218 -37.53 16.14 9.61
CA PRO A 218 -36.68 16.49 8.49
C PRO A 218 -35.23 16.67 8.96
N LYS A 219 -34.26 16.23 8.13
CA LYS A 219 -32.83 16.47 8.44
C LYS A 219 -32.57 17.97 8.50
N PRO A 220 -31.97 18.49 9.57
CA PRO A 220 -31.55 19.89 9.62
C PRO A 220 -30.45 20.13 8.58
N PRO A 221 -30.26 21.36 8.12
CA PRO A 221 -29.17 21.69 7.23
C PRO A 221 -27.82 21.42 7.90
N PRO A 222 -26.79 21.04 7.13
CA PRO A 222 -25.45 20.79 7.70
C PRO A 222 -24.91 22.06 8.36
N ASN A 223 -24.23 21.87 9.47
CA ASN A 223 -23.52 22.95 10.18
C ASN A 223 -22.22 23.27 9.46
N LYS A 224 -21.93 24.56 9.26
CA LYS A 224 -20.63 25.02 8.74
C LYS A 224 -19.67 25.25 9.90
N CYS A 225 -18.66 24.39 10.00
CA CYS A 225 -17.55 24.57 10.92
C CYS A 225 -16.40 25.29 10.21
N TRP A 226 -16.04 26.50 10.67
CA TRP A 226 -14.94 27.27 10.12
C TRP A 226 -13.62 26.87 10.77
N TYR A 227 -12.59 26.70 9.93
CA TYR A 227 -11.22 26.42 10.32
C TYR A 227 -10.33 27.59 9.91
N TYR A 228 -9.43 27.99 10.78
CA TYR A 228 -8.43 29.03 10.57
C TYR A 228 -7.05 28.40 10.68
N VAL A 229 -6.25 28.51 9.64
CA VAL A 229 -5.00 27.75 9.48
C VAL A 229 -3.83 28.71 9.29
N LYS A 230 -2.86 28.60 10.18
CA LYS A 230 -1.58 29.30 10.07
C LYS A 230 -0.52 28.32 9.61
N LEU A 231 0.13 28.64 8.48
CA LEU A 231 1.23 27.84 7.96
C LEU A 231 2.47 28.08 8.80
N ARG A 232 3.24 27.02 9.04
CA ARG A 232 4.55 27.14 9.70
C ARG A 232 5.47 28.01 8.85
N PRO A 233 6.18 28.99 9.45
CA PRO A 233 7.10 29.84 8.68
C PRO A 233 8.15 29.04 7.92
N GLY A 234 8.35 29.37 6.65
CA GLY A 234 9.29 28.67 5.78
C GLY A 234 8.78 27.36 5.17
N LEU A 235 7.50 27.01 5.33
CA LEU A 235 6.93 25.77 4.81
C LEU A 235 7.12 25.61 3.30
N GLU A 236 6.86 26.64 2.51
CA GLU A 236 6.98 26.59 1.05
C GLU A 236 8.41 26.26 0.62
N GLN A 237 9.40 26.98 1.20
CA GLN A 237 10.82 26.70 0.93
C GLN A 237 11.24 25.30 1.38
N PHE A 238 10.72 24.86 2.52
CA PHE A 238 10.96 23.49 3.01
C PHE A 238 10.44 22.45 2.02
N LEU A 239 9.17 22.53 1.61
CA LEU A 239 8.57 21.59 0.65
C LEU A 239 9.31 21.58 -0.70
N ALA A 240 9.70 22.76 -1.20
CA ALA A 240 10.45 22.86 -2.45
C ALA A 240 11.81 22.14 -2.36
N ARG A 241 12.52 22.29 -1.24
CA ARG A 241 13.84 21.65 -1.04
C ARG A 241 13.76 20.15 -0.79
N VAL A 242 12.82 19.71 0.03
CA VAL A 242 12.70 18.28 0.33
C VAL A 242 12.18 17.49 -0.86
N LEU A 243 11.41 18.10 -1.77
CA LEU A 243 10.95 17.45 -3.00
C LEU A 243 12.10 16.99 -3.91
N GLU A 244 13.28 17.62 -3.81
CA GLU A 244 14.46 17.24 -4.60
C GLU A 244 14.96 15.84 -4.24
N ILE A 245 14.82 15.43 -2.97
CA ILE A 245 15.37 14.19 -2.41
C ILE A 245 14.35 13.26 -1.79
N TYR A 246 13.07 13.67 -1.73
CA TYR A 246 11.99 12.85 -1.18
C TYR A 246 10.77 12.84 -2.11
N GLU A 247 10.05 11.73 -2.11
CA GLU A 247 8.64 11.65 -2.48
C GLU A 247 7.81 11.95 -1.22
N LEU A 248 6.87 12.90 -1.32
CA LEU A 248 6.15 13.42 -0.16
C LEU A 248 4.78 12.77 -0.02
N HIS A 249 4.46 12.32 1.18
CA HIS A 249 3.18 11.75 1.58
C HIS A 249 2.63 12.48 2.79
N ILE A 250 1.33 12.70 2.85
CA ILE A 250 0.65 13.16 4.07
C ILE A 250 0.10 11.97 4.83
N TYR A 251 0.30 11.93 6.14
CA TYR A 251 -0.38 11.02 7.04
C TYR A 251 -0.86 11.77 8.29
N THR A 252 -2.16 12.00 8.39
CA THR A 252 -2.77 12.73 9.51
C THR A 252 -3.80 11.90 10.26
N MET A 253 -4.01 12.22 11.54
CA MET A 253 -5.11 11.68 12.37
C MET A 253 -6.41 12.45 12.20
N ALA A 254 -6.47 13.47 11.35
CA ALA A 254 -7.68 14.20 11.01
C ALA A 254 -8.57 13.43 10.01
N THR A 255 -9.79 13.92 9.79
CA THR A 255 -10.72 13.37 8.79
C THR A 255 -10.24 13.62 7.36
N ARG A 256 -10.74 12.85 6.40
CA ARG A 256 -10.39 12.98 4.97
C ARG A 256 -10.67 14.40 4.44
N ASN A 257 -11.85 14.92 4.72
CA ASN A 257 -12.26 16.24 4.22
C ASN A 257 -11.34 17.36 4.76
N TYR A 258 -10.94 17.28 6.03
CA TYR A 258 -9.98 18.20 6.61
C TYR A 258 -8.60 18.07 5.95
N ALA A 259 -8.09 16.86 5.82
CA ALA A 259 -6.79 16.59 5.22
C ALA A 259 -6.71 17.12 3.77
N LEU A 260 -7.76 16.93 2.97
CA LEU A 260 -7.84 17.44 1.60
C LEU A 260 -7.90 18.98 1.56
N ALA A 261 -8.65 19.60 2.46
CA ALA A 261 -8.72 21.07 2.55
C ALA A 261 -7.35 21.65 2.92
N ILE A 262 -6.64 21.08 3.88
CA ILE A 262 -5.28 21.49 4.25
C ILE A 262 -4.31 21.25 3.08
N ALA A 263 -4.36 20.07 2.45
CA ALA A 263 -3.52 19.78 1.30
C ALA A 263 -3.72 20.81 0.16
N HIS A 264 -4.96 21.22 -0.10
CA HIS A 264 -5.26 22.26 -1.09
C HIS A 264 -4.67 23.63 -0.71
N ILE A 265 -4.57 23.95 0.58
CA ILE A 265 -3.96 25.20 1.05
C ILE A 265 -2.43 25.18 0.89
N ILE A 266 -1.77 24.04 1.23
CA ILE A 266 -0.31 23.94 1.20
C ILE A 266 0.25 23.52 -0.15
N ASP A 267 -0.56 22.87 -0.98
CA ASP A 267 -0.20 22.33 -2.30
C ASP A 267 -1.36 22.49 -3.30
N PRO A 268 -1.73 23.74 -3.66
CA PRO A 268 -2.91 23.99 -4.51
C PRO A 268 -2.85 23.32 -5.89
N CYS A 269 -1.64 23.06 -6.38
CA CYS A 269 -1.40 22.46 -7.70
C CYS A 269 -1.14 20.96 -7.64
N GLY A 270 -1.12 20.34 -6.47
CA GLY A 270 -0.79 18.93 -6.30
C GLY A 270 0.65 18.56 -6.65
N LYS A 271 1.56 19.54 -6.61
CA LYS A 271 2.97 19.36 -6.99
C LYS A 271 3.75 18.52 -5.98
N TYR A 272 3.46 18.68 -4.69
CA TYR A 272 4.20 18.08 -3.61
C TYR A 272 3.63 16.73 -3.20
N PHE A 273 2.35 16.68 -2.92
CA PHE A 273 1.68 15.52 -2.35
C PHE A 273 0.79 14.77 -3.35
N GLY A 274 0.19 15.50 -4.31
CA GLY A 274 -0.78 14.91 -5.24
C GLY A 274 -1.92 14.23 -4.49
N ASP A 275 -2.14 12.94 -4.80
CA ASP A 275 -3.12 12.05 -4.18
C ASP A 275 -2.56 11.22 -2.99
N ARG A 276 -1.26 11.39 -2.66
CA ARG A 276 -0.58 10.67 -1.58
C ARG A 276 -0.93 11.22 -0.19
N ILE A 277 -2.22 11.17 0.14
CA ILE A 277 -2.79 11.70 1.38
C ILE A 277 -3.51 10.56 2.08
N LEU A 278 -3.05 10.20 3.28
CA LEU A 278 -3.67 9.22 4.16
C LEU A 278 -4.23 9.92 5.39
N SER A 279 -5.52 9.77 5.61
CA SER A 279 -6.21 10.31 6.79
C SER A 279 -6.61 9.20 7.76
N ARG A 280 -7.20 9.61 8.87
CA ARG A 280 -7.80 8.69 9.84
C ARG A 280 -8.87 7.80 9.22
N ASP A 281 -9.65 8.34 8.29
CA ASP A 281 -10.82 7.64 7.73
C ASP A 281 -10.37 6.43 6.90
N GLU A 282 -9.23 6.52 6.20
CA GLU A 282 -8.65 5.40 5.45
C GLU A 282 -7.77 4.51 6.31
N SER A 283 -7.00 5.10 7.24
CA SER A 283 -6.10 4.30 8.09
C SER A 283 -6.88 3.37 9.03
N GLY A 284 -8.11 3.76 9.41
CA GLY A 284 -8.95 3.02 10.34
C GLY A 284 -8.41 3.01 11.78
N LEU A 285 -7.31 3.74 12.05
CA LEU A 285 -6.65 3.79 13.34
C LEU A 285 -6.98 5.11 14.04
N LEU A 286 -7.49 5.02 15.28
CA LEU A 286 -7.95 6.20 16.03
C LEU A 286 -6.92 6.72 17.03
N THR A 287 -5.96 5.92 17.45
CA THR A 287 -5.06 6.23 18.56
C THR A 287 -3.58 6.22 18.19
N HIS A 288 -3.23 5.57 17.10
CA HIS A 288 -1.85 5.46 16.64
C HIS A 288 -1.77 5.48 15.11
N LYS A 289 -0.58 5.76 14.59
CA LYS A 289 -0.24 5.71 13.17
C LYS A 289 0.59 4.47 12.89
N ASN A 290 0.46 3.91 11.68
CA ASN A 290 1.22 2.73 11.26
C ASN A 290 1.56 2.82 9.77
N LEU A 291 2.81 2.63 9.43
CA LEU A 291 3.27 2.65 8.03
C LEU A 291 2.83 1.42 7.22
N LYS A 292 2.43 0.33 7.87
CA LYS A 292 2.10 -0.95 7.20
C LYS A 292 1.00 -0.87 6.15
N ARG A 293 0.12 0.14 6.25
CA ARG A 293 -0.89 0.36 5.22
C ARG A 293 -0.28 0.89 3.91
N LEU A 294 0.72 1.75 4.00
CA LEU A 294 1.38 2.34 2.82
C LEU A 294 2.57 1.49 2.37
N PHE A 295 3.28 0.93 3.33
CA PHE A 295 4.53 0.18 3.14
C PHE A 295 4.48 -1.11 3.96
N PRO A 296 3.74 -2.14 3.47
CA PRO A 296 3.49 -3.37 4.23
C PRO A 296 4.71 -4.27 4.37
N VAL A 297 5.67 -4.20 3.46
CA VAL A 297 6.82 -5.11 3.39
C VAL A 297 8.10 -4.47 3.90
N ASP A 298 8.46 -3.29 3.36
CA ASP A 298 9.73 -2.63 3.68
C ASP A 298 9.54 -1.12 3.97
N GLN A 299 10.09 -0.67 5.08
CA GLN A 299 10.00 0.72 5.53
C GLN A 299 11.36 1.42 5.61
N LEU A 300 12.42 0.78 5.09
CA LEU A 300 13.80 1.29 5.20
C LEU A 300 14.02 2.62 4.47
N MET A 301 13.26 2.88 3.42
CA MET A 301 13.34 4.14 2.67
C MET A 301 12.40 5.23 3.17
N VAL A 302 11.67 5.00 4.26
CA VAL A 302 10.67 5.92 4.79
C VAL A 302 11.24 6.72 5.94
N VAL A 303 11.08 8.05 5.88
CA VAL A 303 11.33 8.99 6.96
C VAL A 303 10.02 9.64 7.35
N ILE A 304 9.78 9.83 8.63
CA ILE A 304 8.57 10.45 9.18
C ILE A 304 8.95 11.76 9.85
N ILE A 305 8.16 12.80 9.64
CA ILE A 305 8.19 14.01 10.47
C ILE A 305 6.84 14.21 11.13
N ASP A 306 6.83 14.31 12.45
CA ASP A 306 5.64 14.45 13.29
C ASP A 306 6.05 15.11 14.62
N ASP A 307 5.19 15.93 15.23
CA ASP A 307 5.45 16.50 16.56
C ASP A 307 5.16 15.49 17.69
N ARG A 308 4.40 14.42 17.40
CA ARG A 308 3.97 13.40 18.34
C ARG A 308 4.67 12.07 18.14
N GLY A 309 5.65 11.75 18.99
CA GLY A 309 6.32 10.44 18.95
C GLY A 309 5.47 9.28 19.48
N ASP A 310 4.54 9.57 20.39
CA ASP A 310 3.66 8.58 21.03
C ASP A 310 2.70 7.92 20.05
N VAL A 311 2.16 8.65 19.08
CA VAL A 311 1.26 8.09 18.04
C VAL A 311 1.98 7.12 17.11
N TRP A 312 3.30 7.22 17.00
CA TRP A 312 4.18 6.36 16.20
C TRP A 312 4.87 5.28 17.03
N GLN A 313 4.55 5.15 18.32
CA GLN A 313 5.23 4.21 19.22
C GLN A 313 6.77 4.35 19.20
N TRP A 314 7.25 5.57 18.92
CA TRP A 314 8.69 5.92 18.84
C TRP A 314 9.48 5.12 17.80
N GLU A 315 8.87 4.88 16.63
CA GLU A 315 9.52 4.23 15.49
C GLU A 315 10.88 4.89 15.16
N LEU A 316 11.82 4.08 14.71
CA LEU A 316 13.19 4.53 14.38
C LEU A 316 13.25 5.51 13.20
N ASN A 317 12.27 5.46 12.31
CA ASN A 317 12.13 6.32 11.13
C ASN A 317 11.62 7.72 11.48
N LEU A 318 11.21 7.97 12.73
CA LEU A 318 10.60 9.21 13.16
C LEU A 318 11.63 10.28 13.49
N ILE A 319 11.50 11.40 12.83
CA ILE A 319 12.11 12.68 13.24
C ILE A 319 11.03 13.48 13.96
N LYS A 320 11.08 13.46 15.28
CA LYS A 320 10.20 14.27 16.10
C LYS A 320 10.54 15.73 15.95
N VAL A 321 9.57 16.53 15.47
CA VAL A 321 9.72 17.98 15.34
C VAL A 321 9.19 18.69 16.58
N VAL A 322 9.63 19.93 16.80
CA VAL A 322 9.05 20.78 17.84
C VAL A 322 7.64 21.19 17.40
N PRO A 323 6.62 21.00 18.25
CA PRO A 323 5.25 21.43 17.94
C PRO A 323 5.21 22.88 17.52
N TYR A 324 4.45 23.16 16.45
CA TYR A 324 4.21 24.53 15.99
C TYR A 324 2.93 25.07 16.60
N ASP A 325 3.08 25.90 17.65
CA ASP A 325 1.98 26.56 18.35
C ASP A 325 1.88 28.02 17.95
N PHE A 326 0.79 28.40 17.30
CA PHE A 326 0.49 29.77 16.91
C PHE A 326 -0.70 30.35 17.67
N PHE A 327 -1.79 29.60 17.76
CA PHE A 327 -3.06 30.03 18.38
C PHE A 327 -3.06 29.83 19.90
N VAL A 328 -1.98 30.19 20.57
CA VAL A 328 -1.85 30.03 22.02
C VAL A 328 -2.89 30.89 22.75
N GLY A 329 -3.77 30.26 23.53
CA GLY A 329 -4.82 30.94 24.32
C GLY A 329 -6.15 31.13 23.60
N ILE A 330 -6.29 30.69 22.32
CA ILE A 330 -7.54 30.74 21.55
C ILE A 330 -7.98 29.33 21.22
N GLY A 331 -8.23 28.43 21.99
CA GLY A 331 -8.78 27.10 21.70
C GLY A 331 -8.10 26.40 20.49
N ASP A 332 -7.13 25.60 20.78
CA ASP A 332 -6.59 24.59 19.87
C ASP A 332 -7.68 23.54 19.57
N ILE A 333 -7.75 23.04 18.34
CA ILE A 333 -8.64 21.93 17.92
C ILE A 333 -8.48 20.72 18.85
N ASN A 334 -7.26 20.46 19.28
CA ASN A 334 -6.91 19.34 20.17
C ASN A 334 -7.10 19.64 21.65
N LEU A 335 -7.39 20.88 22.05
CA LEU A 335 -7.45 21.32 23.44
C LEU A 335 -8.84 21.82 23.84
N SER A 336 -9.90 21.15 23.42
CA SER A 336 -11.31 21.50 23.72
C SER A 336 -11.65 21.61 25.20
N PHE A 337 -10.73 21.30 26.12
CA PHE A 337 -10.96 21.21 27.54
C PHE A 337 -10.13 22.18 28.42
N LEU A 338 -9.26 23.01 27.82
CA LEU A 338 -8.50 23.98 28.61
C LEU A 338 -9.22 25.34 28.73
N PRO A 339 -9.18 25.98 29.91
CA PRO A 339 -9.82 27.28 30.08
C PRO A 339 -9.16 28.34 29.20
N LYS A 340 -9.99 29.09 28.46
CA LYS A 340 -9.57 30.22 27.63
C LYS A 340 -8.80 31.24 28.47
N LYS A 341 -7.51 31.43 28.22
CA LYS A 341 -6.76 32.59 28.72
C LYS A 341 -7.05 33.78 27.81
N ASN A 342 -7.18 34.99 28.40
CA ASN A 342 -7.50 36.26 27.75
C ASN A 342 -6.74 36.37 26.39
N GLY A 343 -7.51 36.36 25.30
CA GLY A 343 -7.08 36.21 23.92
C GLY A 343 -6.18 37.32 23.38
N GLN A 344 -4.92 37.36 23.80
CA GLN A 344 -3.85 38.08 23.10
C GLN A 344 -2.87 37.10 22.54
N LEU A 345 -2.75 37.10 21.21
CA LEU A 345 -1.64 36.44 20.51
C LEU A 345 -0.36 37.19 20.87
N LEU A 346 0.46 36.60 21.72
CA LEU A 346 1.81 37.08 21.92
C LEU A 346 2.61 36.77 20.63
N GLY A 347 3.07 37.82 19.97
CA GLY A 347 4.00 37.67 18.83
C GLY A 347 5.21 36.83 19.21
N PRO A 348 6.01 36.31 18.23
CA PRO A 348 7.11 35.43 18.49
C PRO A 348 8.02 36.03 19.53
N THR A 349 8.12 35.38 20.71
CA THR A 349 9.11 35.74 21.72
C THR A 349 10.47 35.68 21.08
N LYS A 350 11.10 36.86 20.88
CA LYS A 350 12.52 36.94 20.55
C LYS A 350 13.28 36.24 21.67
N LYS A 351 13.80 35.06 21.39
CA LYS A 351 14.93 34.48 22.11
C LYS A 351 16.15 34.48 21.22
#